data_423adef9039814299b34f30a78bf1a05
#
_entry.id   423adef9039814299b34f30a78bf1a05
#
_cell.length_a   1.000
_cell.length_b   1.000
_cell.length_c   1.000
_cell.angle_alpha   90.00
_cell.angle_beta   90.00
_cell.angle_gamma   90.00
#
_symmetry.space_group_name_H-M   'P 1'
#
loop_
_entity.id
_entity.type
_entity.pdbx_description
1 polymer ?
#
loop_
_entity_poly.entity_id
_entity_poly.type
_entity_poly.pdbx_seq_one_letter_code
_entity_poly.pdbx_strand_id
1 'polypeptide(L)'
;MKSLFATLALFFGFIHPVLAVSEADLLPVEQAYPLTAKAVSANEIQISWQISKGYYLYKHRFAISATEPSVIVGDLILPAGEKHRDEFFGDVETYRQQV
;
A
#
# COMPACT_ATOMS: atom_id res chain seq x y z
N MET A 1 -41.04 4.31 21.88
CA MET A 1 -40.66 3.99 20.51
C MET A 1 -39.58 4.91 19.98
N LYS A 2 -39.83 6.19 19.98
CA LYS A 2 -38.84 7.15 19.46
C LYS A 2 -37.53 7.16 20.25
N SER A 3 -37.59 7.06 21.56
CA SER A 3 -36.40 7.02 22.38
C SER A 3 -35.60 5.75 22.14
N LEU A 4 -36.24 4.66 21.81
CA LEU A 4 -35.59 3.42 21.49
C LEU A 4 -34.76 3.54 20.22
N PHE A 5 -35.32 4.17 19.19
CA PHE A 5 -34.61 4.38 17.95
C PHE A 5 -33.39 5.30 18.14
N ALA A 6 -33.56 6.34 18.91
CA ALA A 6 -32.44 7.25 19.19
C ALA A 6 -31.31 6.53 19.89
N THR A 7 -31.64 5.67 20.84
CA THR A 7 -30.63 4.88 21.56
C THR A 7 -29.88 3.95 20.64
N LEU A 8 -30.58 3.32 19.73
CA LEU A 8 -29.98 2.40 18.77
C LEU A 8 -29.02 3.12 17.85
N ALA A 9 -29.42 4.27 17.32
CA ALA A 9 -28.57 5.05 16.45
C ALA A 9 -27.29 5.48 17.16
N LEU A 10 -27.41 5.89 18.41
CA LEU A 10 -26.27 6.28 19.21
C LEU A 10 -25.28 5.12 19.41
N PHE A 11 -25.81 3.95 19.67
CA PHE A 11 -24.99 2.76 19.84
C PHE A 11 -24.15 2.44 18.61
N PHE A 12 -24.73 2.50 17.44
CA PHE A 12 -23.99 2.28 16.20
C PHE A 12 -22.93 3.34 15.98
N GLY A 13 -23.22 4.57 16.33
CA GLY A 13 -22.26 5.65 16.24
C GLY A 13 -20.99 5.41 17.05
N PHE A 14 -21.08 4.71 18.14
CA PHE A 14 -19.92 4.38 18.95
C PHE A 14 -19.00 3.36 18.30
N ILE A 15 -19.55 2.42 17.59
CA ILE A 15 -18.76 1.29 17.10
C ILE A 15 -17.97 1.66 15.87
N HIS A 16 -18.58 2.37 14.95
CA HIS A 16 -18.01 2.58 13.64
C HIS A 16 -16.78 3.46 13.58
N PRO A 17 -16.72 4.60 14.26
CA PRO A 17 -15.59 5.51 14.06
C PRO A 17 -14.27 4.99 14.56
N VAL A 18 -14.28 3.96 15.38
CA VAL A 18 -13.06 3.52 16.06
C VAL A 18 -12.28 2.50 15.26
N LEU A 19 -12.94 1.71 14.45
CA LEU A 19 -12.31 0.51 13.92
C LEU A 19 -12.24 0.42 12.41
N ALA A 20 -13.01 1.19 11.70
CA ALA A 20 -13.13 0.98 10.27
C ALA A 20 -12.64 2.16 9.47
N VAL A 21 -11.69 1.88 8.58
CA VAL A 21 -11.42 2.72 7.43
C VAL A 21 -12.40 2.25 6.36
N SER A 22 -13.33 3.10 5.94
CA SER A 22 -14.26 2.73 4.89
C SER A 22 -13.56 2.80 3.54
N GLU A 23 -14.06 2.07 2.57
CA GLU A 23 -13.53 2.12 1.21
C GLU A 23 -13.55 3.54 0.63
N ALA A 24 -14.53 4.35 1.03
CA ALA A 24 -14.63 5.73 0.58
C ALA A 24 -13.47 6.60 1.08
N ASP A 25 -12.82 6.20 2.16
CA ASP A 25 -11.70 6.94 2.73
C ASP A 25 -10.35 6.48 2.17
N LEU A 26 -10.33 5.42 1.40
CA LEU A 26 -9.11 4.94 0.77
C LEU A 26 -8.85 5.70 -0.53
N LEU A 27 -7.61 6.08 -0.73
CA LEU A 27 -7.20 6.72 -1.98
C LEU A 27 -7.16 5.70 -3.12
N PRO A 28 -7.47 6.12 -4.35
CA PRO A 28 -7.16 5.29 -5.50
C PRO A 28 -5.66 4.94 -5.54
N VAL A 29 -5.33 3.82 -6.15
CA VAL A 29 -3.95 3.32 -6.19
C VAL A 29 -2.99 4.36 -6.75
N GLU A 30 -3.38 5.07 -7.81
CA GLU A 30 -2.55 6.08 -8.45
C GLU A 30 -2.25 7.27 -7.53
N GLN A 31 -3.11 7.53 -6.57
CA GLN A 31 -2.93 8.60 -5.60
C GLN A 31 -2.22 8.13 -4.34
N ALA A 32 -2.50 6.90 -3.92
CA ALA A 32 -1.85 6.33 -2.75
C ALA A 32 -0.38 6.02 -3.02
N TYR A 33 -0.07 5.58 -4.25
CA TYR A 33 1.25 5.11 -4.64
C TYR A 33 1.66 5.65 -6.02
N PRO A 34 1.86 6.96 -6.17
CA PRO A 34 2.36 7.51 -7.44
C PRO A 34 3.68 6.86 -7.82
N LEU A 35 3.79 6.46 -9.07
CA LEU A 35 4.95 5.72 -9.58
C LEU A 35 5.66 6.54 -10.64
N THR A 36 6.98 6.54 -10.60
CA THR A 36 7.83 7.11 -11.65
C THR A 36 8.85 6.10 -12.09
N ALA A 37 9.23 6.13 -13.36
CA ALA A 37 10.24 5.26 -13.91
C ALA A 37 11.26 6.08 -14.67
N LYS A 38 12.53 5.70 -14.56
CA LYS A 38 13.64 6.42 -15.16
C LYS A 38 14.67 5.43 -15.69
N ALA A 39 15.05 5.56 -16.94
CA ALA A 39 16.17 4.81 -17.49
C ALA A 39 17.48 5.43 -16.98
N VAL A 40 18.28 4.63 -16.25
CA VAL A 40 19.57 5.10 -15.74
C VAL A 40 20.72 4.65 -16.62
N SER A 41 20.51 3.60 -17.42
CA SER A 41 21.46 3.14 -18.42
C SER A 41 20.71 2.38 -19.53
N ALA A 42 21.45 1.85 -20.48
CA ALA A 42 20.86 1.12 -21.61
C ALA A 42 20.11 -0.15 -21.15
N ASN A 43 20.46 -0.71 -20.01
CA ASN A 43 19.90 -1.95 -19.51
C ASN A 43 19.47 -1.88 -18.05
N GLU A 44 19.24 -0.68 -17.52
CA GLU A 44 18.77 -0.53 -16.13
C GLU A 44 17.70 0.56 -16.04
N ILE A 45 16.64 0.22 -15.34
CA ILE A 45 15.53 1.15 -15.07
C ILE A 45 15.38 1.27 -13.57
N GLN A 46 15.26 2.51 -13.10
CA GLN A 46 14.93 2.81 -11.73
C GLN A 46 13.43 3.12 -11.64
N ILE A 47 12.75 2.43 -10.75
CA ILE A 47 11.33 2.65 -10.51
C ILE A 47 11.16 3.16 -9.08
N SER A 48 10.40 4.22 -8.91
CA SER A 48 10.18 4.83 -7.60
C SER A 48 8.71 4.98 -7.32
N TRP A 49 8.30 4.65 -6.10
CA TRP A 49 6.97 4.90 -5.60
C TRP A 49 7.02 5.93 -4.50
N GLN A 50 6.13 6.91 -4.58
CA GLN A 50 5.82 7.76 -3.43
C GLN A 50 4.67 7.09 -2.69
N ILE A 51 4.77 7.04 -1.37
CA ILE A 51 3.78 6.34 -0.56
C ILE A 51 3.08 7.36 0.31
N SER A 52 1.78 7.52 0.11
CA SER A 52 0.99 8.51 0.84
C SER A 52 0.96 8.21 2.33
N LYS A 53 0.83 9.25 3.13
CA LYS A 53 0.78 9.13 4.58
C LYS A 53 -0.30 8.14 5.00
N GLY A 54 0.06 7.24 5.90
CA GLY A 54 -0.86 6.21 6.38
C GLY A 54 -0.85 4.93 5.56
N TYR A 55 -0.12 4.92 4.44
CA TYR A 55 0.02 3.76 3.59
C TYR A 55 1.40 3.15 3.72
N TYR A 56 1.54 1.91 3.27
CA TYR A 56 2.83 1.24 3.19
C TYR A 56 2.79 0.15 2.13
N LEU A 57 3.97 -0.31 1.71
CA LEU A 57 4.11 -1.40 0.75
C LEU A 57 4.92 -2.52 1.37
N TYR A 58 4.52 -3.75 1.12
CA TYR A 58 5.26 -4.94 1.56
C TYR A 58 6.38 -5.25 0.58
N LYS A 59 7.60 -5.36 1.08
CA LYS A 59 8.76 -5.69 0.26
C LYS A 59 8.58 -7.00 -0.50
N HIS A 60 8.04 -8.02 0.15
CA HIS A 60 7.89 -9.35 -0.44
C HIS A 60 6.81 -9.42 -1.52
N ARG A 61 6.05 -8.34 -1.71
CA ARG A 61 4.99 -8.29 -2.73
C ARG A 61 5.40 -7.57 -4.00
N PHE A 62 6.60 -7.04 -4.06
CA PHE A 62 7.09 -6.39 -5.26
C PHE A 62 7.36 -7.41 -6.36
N ALA A 63 6.92 -7.11 -7.56
CA ALA A 63 7.17 -7.93 -8.73
C ALA A 63 7.15 -7.05 -9.98
N ILE A 64 8.04 -7.35 -10.90
CA ILE A 64 8.14 -6.65 -12.18
C ILE A 64 8.12 -7.70 -13.29
N SER A 65 7.36 -7.43 -14.33
CA SER A 65 7.34 -8.30 -15.51
C SER A 65 7.32 -7.44 -16.77
N ALA A 66 7.79 -8.01 -17.87
CA ALA A 66 7.73 -7.37 -19.17
C ALA A 66 6.56 -7.93 -19.98
N THR A 67 5.89 -7.06 -20.71
CA THR A 67 4.81 -7.48 -21.62
C THR A 67 5.33 -7.89 -22.99
N GLU A 68 6.54 -7.44 -23.35
CA GLU A 68 7.18 -7.79 -24.62
C GLU A 68 8.02 -9.06 -24.47
N PRO A 69 7.78 -10.11 -25.27
CA PRO A 69 8.53 -11.35 -25.13
C PRO A 69 10.03 -11.21 -25.38
N SER A 70 10.45 -10.21 -26.13
CA SER A 70 11.86 -9.95 -26.43
C SER A 70 12.60 -9.27 -25.29
N VAL A 71 11.89 -8.79 -24.27
CA VAL A 71 12.51 -8.11 -23.14
C VAL A 71 12.67 -9.11 -21.99
N ILE A 72 13.91 -9.21 -21.50
CA ILE A 72 14.22 -10.07 -20.37
C ILE A 72 14.40 -9.16 -19.15
N VAL A 73 13.61 -9.42 -18.11
CA VAL A 73 13.71 -8.69 -16.84
C VAL A 73 14.70 -9.43 -15.95
N GLY A 74 15.73 -8.72 -15.50
CA GLY A 74 16.70 -9.27 -14.57
C GLY A 74 16.20 -9.19 -13.13
N ASP A 75 17.13 -9.31 -12.20
CA ASP A 75 16.81 -9.30 -10.78
C ASP A 75 16.28 -7.94 -10.35
N LEU A 76 15.26 -7.97 -9.52
CA LEU A 76 14.72 -6.78 -8.88
C LEU A 76 15.55 -6.47 -7.64
N ILE A 77 16.19 -5.30 -7.62
CA ILE A 77 17.02 -4.87 -6.50
C ILE A 77 16.20 -3.92 -5.65
N LEU A 78 15.93 -4.31 -4.41
CA LEU A 78 15.14 -3.54 -3.47
C LEU A 78 16.00 -3.07 -2.29
N PRO A 79 15.80 -1.84 -1.81
CA PRO A 79 16.49 -1.39 -0.61
C PRO A 79 15.99 -2.12 0.63
N ALA A 80 16.71 -1.97 1.72
CA ALA A 80 16.22 -2.47 3.01
C ALA A 80 14.95 -1.71 3.41
N GLY A 81 13.99 -2.45 3.94
CA GLY A 81 12.77 -1.88 4.47
C GLY A 81 12.78 -1.82 5.99
N GLU A 82 11.68 -1.37 6.54
CA GLU A 82 11.46 -1.38 7.97
C GLU A 82 10.92 -2.74 8.39
N LYS A 83 11.61 -3.40 9.30
CA LYS A 83 11.21 -4.73 9.76
C LYS A 83 10.15 -4.61 10.85
N HIS A 84 9.10 -5.41 10.72
CA HIS A 84 8.13 -5.54 11.79
C HIS A 84 7.35 -6.83 11.66
N ARG A 85 6.59 -7.16 12.69
CA ARG A 85 5.74 -8.33 12.69
C ARG A 85 4.34 -7.96 12.25
N ASP A 86 3.89 -8.61 11.20
CA ASP A 86 2.56 -8.39 10.62
C ASP A 86 1.64 -9.52 11.06
N GLU A 87 0.39 -9.20 11.36
CA GLU A 87 -0.57 -10.21 11.81
C GLU A 87 -0.98 -11.17 10.71
N PHE A 88 -0.79 -10.80 9.45
CA PHE A 88 -1.17 -11.64 8.30
C PHE A 88 -0.01 -12.46 7.75
N PHE A 89 1.20 -11.90 7.76
CA PHE A 89 2.34 -12.52 7.09
C PHE A 89 3.50 -12.86 8.02
N GLY A 90 3.42 -12.55 9.30
CA GLY A 90 4.52 -12.77 10.24
C GLY A 90 5.58 -11.69 10.13
N ASP A 91 6.85 -12.10 10.11
CA ASP A 91 7.95 -11.15 10.00
C ASP A 91 8.07 -10.64 8.56
N VAL A 92 7.99 -9.32 8.39
CA VAL A 92 8.02 -8.68 7.07
C VAL A 92 8.90 -7.44 7.09
N GLU A 93 9.21 -6.94 5.90
CA GLU A 93 9.75 -5.60 5.71
C GLU A 93 8.74 -4.76 4.93
N THR A 94 8.61 -3.51 5.31
CA THR A 94 7.71 -2.58 4.65
C THR A 94 8.43 -1.30 4.30
N TYR A 95 7.86 -0.58 3.33
CA TYR A 95 8.32 0.74 2.94
C TYR A 95 7.24 1.77 3.21
N ARG A 96 7.66 2.92 3.71
CA ARG A 96 6.81 4.09 3.90
C ARG A 96 7.48 5.28 3.26
N GLN A 97 6.70 6.29 2.90
CA GLN A 97 7.14 7.52 2.27
C GLN A 97 7.62 7.32 0.84
N GLN A 98 8.63 6.51 0.61
CA GLN A 98 9.06 6.20 -0.75
C GLN A 98 9.92 4.94 -0.81
N VAL A 99 9.95 4.38 -1.95
CA VAL A 99 10.83 3.28 -2.30
C VAL A 99 11.17 3.33 -3.77
#